data_870e146aa6ad7b9b95e0d276b93b0d2f
#
_entry.id   870e146aa6ad7b9b95e0d276b93b0d2f
#
_cell.length_a   1.000
_cell.length_b   1.000
_cell.length_c   1.000
_cell.angle_alpha   90.00
_cell.angle_beta   90.00
_cell.angle_gamma   90.00
#
_symmetry.space_group_name_H-M   'P 1'
#
loop_
_entity.id
_entity.type
_entity.pdbx_description
1 polymer ?
#
loop_
_entity_poly.entity_id
_entity_poly.type
_entity_poly.pdbx_seq_one_letter_code
_entity_poly.pdbx_strand_id
1 'polypeptide(L)'
;MLRIATQPTFGARWLVPRLKGFGDRYPRIHLDVRNELEPFDLVQAKADVAFFFGQGTWPGATCIELFSEEVVPVCSPQLLASHRFDSAQALTEHRLLQCVSRPEAWHEWFLGLGLHSQNSYHGPRFDTFYLCIRAAISGCGIALIPRYLVAEELSEGKLVVAWDHPVASNGRHFIAHAEHAAEVPKIRAFVQWIRERVAEGD
;
A
#
# COMPACT_ATOMS: atom_id res chain seq x y z
N MET A 1 25.65 -6.91 1.04
CA MET A 1 24.52 -6.03 1.38
C MET A 1 23.46 -6.16 0.29
N LEU A 2 22.17 -6.31 0.64
CA LEU A 2 21.02 -6.30 -0.26
C LEU A 2 20.30 -4.97 -0.12
N ARG A 3 20.16 -4.22 -1.20
CA ARG A 3 19.49 -2.91 -1.25
C ARG A 3 18.06 -3.09 -1.71
N ILE A 4 17.13 -2.67 -0.87
CA ILE A 4 15.69 -2.85 -1.07
C ILE A 4 15.05 -1.46 -1.16
N ALA A 5 14.37 -1.19 -2.26
CA ALA A 5 13.52 -0.02 -2.41
C ALA A 5 12.07 -0.39 -2.13
N THR A 6 11.34 0.44 -1.41
CA THR A 6 9.94 0.18 -1.05
C THR A 6 9.14 1.46 -0.89
N GLN A 7 7.84 1.38 -1.06
CA GLN A 7 6.94 2.46 -0.67
C GLN A 7 6.89 2.57 0.87
N PRO A 8 6.85 3.80 1.44
CA PRO A 8 7.02 4.01 2.88
C PRO A 8 6.06 3.20 3.76
N THR A 9 4.75 3.29 3.50
CA THR A 9 3.74 2.63 4.33
C THR A 9 3.76 1.11 4.16
N PHE A 10 3.94 0.63 2.92
CA PHE A 10 4.12 -0.80 2.64
C PHE A 10 5.37 -1.34 3.33
N GLY A 11 6.49 -0.65 3.18
CA GLY A 11 7.75 -1.01 3.82
C GLY A 11 7.60 -1.15 5.33
N ALA A 12 7.04 -0.13 5.98
CA ALA A 12 6.90 -0.10 7.43
C ALA A 12 5.92 -1.16 7.98
N ARG A 13 4.80 -1.40 7.29
CA ARG A 13 3.70 -2.21 7.82
C ARG A 13 3.68 -3.65 7.33
N TRP A 14 4.17 -3.89 6.10
CA TRP A 14 4.16 -5.23 5.54
C TRP A 14 5.56 -5.85 5.51
N LEU A 15 6.56 -5.15 5.00
CA LEU A 15 7.89 -5.72 4.77
C LEU A 15 8.70 -5.83 6.06
N VAL A 16 8.92 -4.72 6.77
CA VAL A 16 9.84 -4.65 7.92
C VAL A 16 9.48 -5.65 9.04
N PRO A 17 8.21 -5.83 9.44
CA PRO A 17 7.87 -6.81 10.48
C PRO A 17 8.30 -8.25 10.14
N ARG A 18 8.40 -8.57 8.84
CA ARG A 18 8.79 -9.90 8.36
C ARG A 18 10.30 -10.10 8.26
N LEU A 19 11.08 -9.02 8.13
CA LEU A 19 12.53 -9.10 7.85
C LEU A 19 13.34 -9.83 8.93
N LYS A 20 12.82 -9.93 10.16
CA LYS A 20 13.44 -10.75 11.19
C LYS A 20 13.62 -12.20 10.70
N GLY A 21 12.60 -12.81 10.12
CA GLY A 21 12.67 -14.18 9.60
C GLY A 21 13.67 -14.33 8.46
N PHE A 22 13.84 -13.31 7.63
CA PHE A 22 14.90 -13.32 6.61
C PHE A 22 16.29 -13.25 7.24
N GLY A 23 16.51 -12.35 8.20
CA GLY A 23 17.78 -12.21 8.90
C GLY A 23 18.20 -13.49 9.64
N ASP A 24 17.27 -14.17 10.28
CA ASP A 24 17.50 -15.44 10.98
C ASP A 24 17.93 -16.55 10.01
N ARG A 25 17.31 -16.60 8.81
CA ARG A 25 17.61 -17.60 7.77
C ARG A 25 18.88 -17.31 6.97
N TYR A 26 19.20 -16.03 6.76
CA TYR A 26 20.33 -15.56 5.94
C TYR A 26 21.21 -14.54 6.69
N PRO A 27 21.85 -14.90 7.80
CA PRO A 27 22.54 -13.96 8.71
C PRO A 27 23.73 -13.22 8.06
N ARG A 28 24.22 -13.72 6.93
CA ARG A 28 25.32 -13.07 6.18
C ARG A 28 24.85 -12.04 5.14
N ILE A 29 23.54 -11.88 4.94
CA ILE A 29 22.98 -10.89 4.01
C ILE A 29 22.52 -9.69 4.82
N HIS A 30 23.30 -8.61 4.80
CA HIS A 30 22.92 -7.35 5.41
C HIS A 30 21.92 -6.62 4.51
N LEU A 31 20.88 -6.02 5.11
CA LEU A 31 19.84 -5.29 4.42
C LEU A 31 20.08 -3.79 4.47
N ASP A 32 19.78 -3.10 3.37
CA ASP A 32 19.69 -1.64 3.26
C ASP A 32 18.31 -1.34 2.66
N VAL A 33 17.35 -0.93 3.50
CA VAL A 33 15.95 -0.68 3.10
C VAL A 33 15.75 0.83 2.97
N ARG A 34 15.27 1.27 1.82
CA ARG A 34 15.04 2.69 1.51
C ARG A 34 13.64 2.92 1.00
N ASN A 35 13.09 4.07 1.36
CA ASN A 35 11.80 4.52 0.85
C ASN A 35 11.98 5.25 -0.46
N GLU A 36 11.15 4.89 -1.44
CA GLU A 36 11.03 5.58 -2.72
C GLU A 36 9.55 5.95 -2.91
N LEU A 37 9.31 7.24 -3.16
CA LEU A 37 7.96 7.80 -3.31
C LEU A 37 7.53 7.87 -4.77
N GLU A 38 8.48 8.07 -5.66
CA GLU A 38 8.26 8.25 -7.09
C GLU A 38 8.80 7.07 -7.89
N PRO A 39 8.28 6.82 -9.10
CA PRO A 39 8.87 5.86 -10.02
C PRO A 39 10.34 6.19 -10.27
N PHE A 40 11.21 5.21 -10.17
CA PHE A 40 12.65 5.36 -10.35
C PHE A 40 13.21 4.27 -11.26
N ASP A 41 14.41 4.50 -11.77
CA ASP A 41 15.18 3.48 -12.47
C ASP A 41 15.95 2.62 -11.44
N LEU A 42 15.74 1.30 -11.46
CA LEU A 42 16.38 0.35 -10.53
C LEU A 42 17.91 0.46 -10.54
N VAL A 43 18.49 0.69 -11.71
CA VAL A 43 19.95 0.78 -11.86
C VAL A 43 20.47 2.10 -11.30
N GLN A 44 19.80 3.21 -11.62
CA GLN A 44 20.17 4.55 -11.12
C GLN A 44 19.99 4.64 -9.60
N ALA A 45 18.92 4.11 -9.05
CA ALA A 45 18.68 4.06 -7.61
C ALA A 45 19.60 3.08 -6.87
N LYS A 46 20.41 2.28 -7.61
CA LYS A 46 21.26 1.23 -7.05
C LYS A 46 20.50 0.25 -6.16
N ALA A 47 19.22 0.01 -6.45
CA ALA A 47 18.41 -0.98 -5.77
C ALA A 47 18.65 -2.37 -6.37
N ASP A 48 18.82 -3.37 -5.53
CA ASP A 48 18.90 -4.78 -5.95
C ASP A 48 17.50 -5.34 -6.20
N VAL A 49 16.53 -4.94 -5.37
CA VAL A 49 15.11 -5.27 -5.51
C VAL A 49 14.25 -4.07 -5.16
N ALA A 50 13.06 -4.00 -5.73
CA ALA A 50 12.07 -2.96 -5.43
C ALA A 50 10.68 -3.55 -5.26
N PHE A 51 9.92 -2.99 -4.32
CA PHE A 51 8.49 -3.26 -4.18
C PHE A 51 7.70 -2.10 -4.79
N PHE A 52 6.70 -2.44 -5.59
CA PHE A 52 5.82 -1.43 -6.18
C PHE A 52 4.39 -1.97 -6.33
N PHE A 53 3.47 -1.04 -6.50
CA PHE A 53 2.08 -1.32 -6.83
C PHE A 53 1.80 -0.86 -8.27
N GLY A 54 1.13 -1.68 -9.07
CA GLY A 54 0.79 -1.34 -10.46
C GLY A 54 0.31 -2.53 -11.27
N GLN A 55 0.61 -2.49 -12.57
CA GLN A 55 0.19 -3.50 -13.55
C GLN A 55 1.28 -4.55 -13.89
N GLY A 56 2.38 -4.57 -13.12
CA GLY A 56 3.44 -5.56 -13.31
C GLY A 56 4.41 -5.24 -14.45
N THR A 57 4.41 -4.02 -14.96
CA THR A 57 5.32 -3.62 -16.03
C THR A 57 6.35 -2.62 -15.51
N TRP A 58 7.62 -2.97 -15.66
CA TRP A 58 8.75 -2.09 -15.34
C TRP A 58 9.88 -2.35 -16.36
N PRO A 59 10.22 -1.38 -17.22
CA PRO A 59 11.23 -1.57 -18.25
C PRO A 59 12.57 -2.04 -17.69
N GLY A 60 13.15 -3.09 -18.29
CA GLY A 60 14.45 -3.66 -17.87
C GLY A 60 14.42 -4.46 -16.56
N ALA A 61 13.23 -4.74 -16.04
CA ALA A 61 13.08 -5.49 -14.80
C ALA A 61 12.19 -6.75 -14.97
N THR A 62 12.55 -7.80 -14.25
CA THR A 62 11.65 -8.94 -14.00
C THR A 62 10.73 -8.56 -12.84
N CYS A 63 9.43 -8.55 -13.11
CA CYS A 63 8.39 -8.25 -12.13
C CYS A 63 7.69 -9.54 -11.70
N ILE A 64 7.62 -9.77 -10.41
CA ILE A 64 6.99 -10.97 -9.83
C ILE A 64 5.82 -10.50 -8.98
N GLU A 65 4.62 -10.97 -9.34
CA GLU A 65 3.39 -10.66 -8.61
C GLU A 65 3.43 -11.27 -7.21
N LEU A 66 2.96 -10.49 -6.23
CA LEU A 66 2.86 -10.91 -4.84
C LEU A 66 1.39 -11.13 -4.45
N PHE A 67 0.60 -10.07 -4.43
CA PHE A 67 -0.81 -10.15 -4.04
C PHE A 67 -1.60 -8.93 -4.55
N SER A 68 -2.92 -9.09 -4.59
CA SER A 68 -3.88 -8.00 -4.80
C SER A 68 -4.26 -7.36 -3.47
N GLU A 69 -4.81 -6.16 -3.51
CA GLU A 69 -5.32 -5.48 -2.32
C GLU A 69 -6.78 -5.07 -2.49
N GLU A 70 -7.48 -4.96 -1.38
CA GLU A 70 -8.80 -4.34 -1.29
C GLU A 70 -8.69 -3.07 -0.45
N VAL A 71 -9.34 -2.02 -0.93
CA VAL A 71 -9.40 -0.73 -0.23
C VAL A 71 -10.74 -0.55 0.47
N VAL A 72 -10.70 0.09 1.63
CA VAL A 72 -11.86 0.41 2.44
C VAL A 72 -11.82 1.87 2.89
N PRO A 73 -12.96 2.58 2.91
CA PRO A 73 -13.05 3.92 3.48
C PRO A 73 -12.99 3.83 5.00
N VAL A 74 -12.06 4.56 5.61
CA VAL A 74 -11.87 4.60 7.07
C VAL A 74 -11.89 6.03 7.60
N CYS A 75 -12.41 6.20 8.81
CA CYS A 75 -12.43 7.47 9.49
C CYS A 75 -12.29 7.30 11.02
N SER A 76 -12.16 8.40 11.75
CA SER A 76 -12.19 8.34 13.20
C SER A 76 -13.59 7.93 13.71
N PRO A 77 -13.68 7.23 14.88
CA PRO A 77 -14.97 6.91 15.52
C PRO A 77 -15.84 8.14 15.77
N GLN A 78 -15.21 9.26 16.10
CA GLN A 78 -15.93 10.53 16.37
C GLN A 78 -16.60 11.06 15.11
N LEU A 79 -15.94 10.96 13.96
CA LEU A 79 -16.53 11.39 12.68
C LEU A 79 -17.73 10.50 12.33
N LEU A 80 -17.61 9.17 12.50
CA LEU A 80 -18.71 8.24 12.25
C LEU A 80 -19.91 8.49 13.20
N ALA A 81 -19.63 8.80 14.47
CA ALA A 81 -20.68 9.07 15.46
C ALA A 81 -21.44 10.38 15.18
N SER A 82 -20.78 11.38 14.60
CA SER A 82 -21.38 12.69 14.29
C SER A 82 -22.08 12.73 12.92
N HIS A 83 -21.85 11.74 12.08
CA HIS A 83 -22.40 11.68 10.71
C HIS A 83 -22.91 10.27 10.43
N ARG A 84 -24.09 10.19 9.82
CA ARG A 84 -24.68 8.92 9.44
C ARG A 84 -24.37 8.64 7.97
N PHE A 85 -23.58 7.62 7.70
CA PHE A 85 -23.28 7.17 6.34
C PHE A 85 -24.28 6.08 5.92
N ASP A 86 -25.49 6.51 5.51
CA ASP A 86 -26.56 5.60 5.11
C ASP A 86 -26.35 5.02 3.70
N SER A 87 -25.35 5.51 2.97
CA SER A 87 -24.97 5.04 1.65
C SER A 87 -23.54 5.43 1.32
N ALA A 88 -22.92 4.73 0.34
CA ALA A 88 -21.62 5.13 -0.18
C ALA A 88 -21.64 6.55 -0.78
N GLN A 89 -22.77 6.98 -1.36
CA GLN A 89 -22.94 8.33 -1.89
C GLN A 89 -22.80 9.39 -0.79
N ALA A 90 -23.25 9.13 0.44
CA ALA A 90 -23.13 10.07 1.55
C ALA A 90 -21.67 10.41 1.89
N LEU A 91 -20.70 9.53 1.59
CA LEU A 91 -19.28 9.81 1.79
C LEU A 91 -18.81 10.99 0.95
N THR A 92 -19.43 11.25 -0.22
CA THR A 92 -19.05 12.36 -1.11
C THR A 92 -19.34 13.74 -0.55
N GLU A 93 -20.17 13.84 0.48
CA GLU A 93 -20.48 15.10 1.17
C GLU A 93 -19.41 15.46 2.22
N HIS A 94 -18.44 14.56 2.43
CA HIS A 94 -17.38 14.73 3.40
C HIS A 94 -16.02 14.96 2.72
N ARG A 95 -15.03 15.34 3.54
CA ARG A 95 -13.65 15.49 3.07
C ARG A 95 -13.06 14.13 2.76
N LEU A 96 -12.81 13.85 1.48
CA LEU A 96 -12.14 12.65 1.02
C LEU A 96 -10.62 12.91 1.00
N LEU A 97 -9.87 12.23 1.88
CA LEU A 97 -8.43 12.40 1.95
C LEU A 97 -7.77 11.68 0.76
N GLN A 98 -6.96 12.43 0.00
CA GLN A 98 -6.34 11.97 -1.23
C GLN A 98 -4.92 11.45 -0.96
N CYS A 99 -4.60 10.25 -1.43
CA CYS A 99 -3.23 9.75 -1.45
C CYS A 99 -2.59 10.03 -2.81
N VAL A 100 -1.52 10.82 -2.85
CA VAL A 100 -0.87 11.24 -4.11
C VAL A 100 -0.38 10.04 -4.93
N SER A 101 0.07 8.97 -4.28
CA SER A 101 0.50 7.74 -4.96
C SER A 101 -0.66 6.91 -5.54
N ARG A 102 -1.92 7.29 -5.27
CA ARG A 102 -3.15 6.62 -5.74
C ARG A 102 -4.19 7.66 -6.16
N PRO A 103 -3.92 8.49 -7.16
CA PRO A 103 -4.78 9.63 -7.50
C PRO A 103 -6.19 9.24 -7.94
N GLU A 104 -6.34 8.04 -8.54
CA GLU A 104 -7.62 7.53 -9.04
C GLU A 104 -8.40 6.69 -8.01
N ALA A 105 -7.83 6.42 -6.83
CA ALA A 105 -8.38 5.43 -5.90
C ALA A 105 -9.84 5.70 -5.52
N TRP A 106 -10.19 6.93 -5.15
CA TRP A 106 -11.58 7.29 -4.83
C TRP A 106 -12.51 7.18 -6.03
N HIS A 107 -12.05 7.59 -7.21
CA HIS A 107 -12.83 7.47 -8.45
C HIS A 107 -13.11 6.00 -8.77
N GLU A 108 -12.10 5.16 -8.75
CA GLU A 108 -12.20 3.71 -8.99
C GLU A 108 -13.10 3.04 -7.95
N TRP A 109 -12.99 3.44 -6.68
CA TRP A 109 -13.83 2.89 -5.61
C TRP A 109 -15.31 3.20 -5.83
N PHE A 110 -15.68 4.45 -6.16
CA PHE A 110 -17.05 4.82 -6.48
C PHE A 110 -17.56 4.13 -7.74
N LEU A 111 -16.73 4.02 -8.79
CA LEU A 111 -17.08 3.27 -10.01
C LEU A 111 -17.36 1.80 -9.72
N GLY A 112 -16.56 1.16 -8.86
CA GLY A 112 -16.78 -0.21 -8.42
C GLY A 112 -18.14 -0.44 -7.74
N LEU A 113 -18.75 0.64 -7.21
CA LEU A 113 -20.09 0.64 -6.62
C LEU A 113 -21.19 1.12 -7.63
N GLY A 114 -20.82 1.35 -8.89
CA GLY A 114 -21.73 1.92 -9.88
C GLY A 114 -22.07 3.40 -9.64
N LEU A 115 -21.25 4.12 -8.87
CA LEU A 115 -21.45 5.52 -8.54
C LEU A 115 -20.47 6.42 -9.30
N HIS A 116 -20.92 7.62 -9.61
CA HIS A 116 -20.08 8.69 -10.17
C HIS A 116 -20.08 9.86 -9.20
N SER A 117 -18.91 10.32 -8.80
CA SER A 117 -18.77 11.49 -7.93
C SER A 117 -17.75 12.47 -8.47
N GLN A 118 -18.16 13.72 -8.62
CA GLN A 118 -17.25 14.83 -8.97
C GLN A 118 -16.28 15.14 -7.82
N ASN A 119 -16.60 14.75 -6.58
CA ASN A 119 -15.78 14.98 -5.40
C ASN A 119 -14.66 13.94 -5.23
N SER A 120 -14.59 12.93 -6.09
CA SER A 120 -13.56 11.87 -6.02
C SER A 120 -12.11 12.39 -6.01
N TYR A 121 -11.89 13.58 -6.56
CA TYR A 121 -10.55 14.20 -6.68
C TYR A 121 -10.36 15.40 -5.75
N HIS A 122 -11.37 15.72 -4.93
CA HIS A 122 -11.35 16.91 -4.07
C HIS A 122 -11.09 16.53 -2.61
N GLY A 123 -10.15 17.25 -1.99
CA GLY A 123 -9.83 17.10 -0.58
C GLY A 123 -8.34 17.28 -0.28
N PRO A 124 -7.97 17.25 1.01
CA PRO A 124 -6.58 17.32 1.41
C PRO A 124 -5.76 16.20 0.80
N ARG A 125 -4.55 16.52 0.33
CA ARG A 125 -3.66 15.59 -0.36
C ARG A 125 -2.46 15.27 0.51
N PHE A 126 -2.11 13.98 0.59
CA PHE A 126 -0.99 13.45 1.34
C PHE A 126 -0.16 12.54 0.44
N ASP A 127 1.15 12.56 0.59
CA ASP A 127 2.06 11.80 -0.26
C ASP A 127 2.11 10.30 0.07
N THR A 128 1.73 9.93 1.30
CA THR A 128 1.78 8.55 1.77
C THR A 128 0.47 8.11 2.44
N PHE A 129 0.18 6.81 2.38
CA PHE A 129 -0.91 6.24 3.17
C PHE A 129 -0.72 6.44 4.67
N TYR A 130 0.52 6.50 5.16
CA TYR A 130 0.78 6.78 6.57
C TYR A 130 0.20 8.12 6.99
N LEU A 131 0.43 9.18 6.21
CA LEU A 131 -0.14 10.51 6.50
C LEU A 131 -1.66 10.53 6.34
N CYS A 132 -2.22 9.84 5.33
CA CYS A 132 -3.67 9.68 5.20
C CYS A 132 -4.28 9.01 6.44
N ILE A 133 -3.67 7.94 6.95
CA ILE A 133 -4.09 7.23 8.16
C ILE A 133 -4.05 8.17 9.37
N ARG A 134 -2.95 8.91 9.56
CA ARG A 134 -2.82 9.87 10.67
C ARG A 134 -3.87 10.98 10.59
N ALA A 135 -4.13 11.50 9.40
CA ALA A 135 -5.15 12.52 9.16
C ALA A 135 -6.56 11.99 9.47
N ALA A 136 -6.88 10.75 9.05
CA ALA A 136 -8.16 10.11 9.36
C ALA A 136 -8.36 9.90 10.86
N ILE A 137 -7.35 9.41 11.59
CA ILE A 137 -7.37 9.28 13.05
C ILE A 137 -7.63 10.63 13.72
N SER A 138 -7.03 11.70 13.21
CA SER A 138 -7.21 13.07 13.73
C SER A 138 -8.55 13.73 13.33
N GLY A 139 -9.44 13.00 12.64
CA GLY A 139 -10.75 13.51 12.24
C GLY A 139 -10.72 14.47 11.04
N CYS A 140 -9.64 14.52 10.27
CA CYS A 140 -9.52 15.43 9.11
C CYS A 140 -10.47 15.06 7.96
N GLY A 141 -10.99 13.81 7.93
CA GLY A 141 -11.89 13.32 6.89
C GLY A 141 -11.86 11.79 6.79
N ILE A 142 -12.30 11.30 5.63
CA ILE A 142 -12.38 9.86 5.31
C ILE A 142 -11.21 9.53 4.39
N ALA A 143 -10.42 8.50 4.73
CA ALA A 143 -9.32 8.00 3.91
C ALA A 143 -9.72 6.68 3.26
N LEU A 144 -9.32 6.48 2.00
CA LEU A 144 -9.44 5.20 1.31
C LEU A 144 -8.10 4.47 1.39
N ILE A 145 -8.05 3.39 2.15
CA ILE A 145 -6.78 2.72 2.51
C ILE A 145 -6.88 1.22 2.24
N PRO A 146 -5.82 0.59 1.72
CA PRO A 146 -5.73 -0.87 1.69
C PRO A 146 -5.96 -1.46 3.09
N ARG A 147 -6.92 -2.39 3.21
CA ARG A 147 -7.37 -2.93 4.50
C ARG A 147 -6.22 -3.47 5.35
N TYR A 148 -5.26 -4.15 4.73
CA TYR A 148 -4.10 -4.71 5.44
C TYR A 148 -3.18 -3.63 6.05
N LEU A 149 -3.16 -2.42 5.48
CA LEU A 149 -2.36 -1.30 6.00
C LEU A 149 -2.98 -0.61 7.23
N VAL A 150 -4.26 -0.86 7.53
CA VAL A 150 -4.98 -0.27 8.67
C VAL A 150 -5.50 -1.30 9.66
N ALA A 151 -5.07 -2.56 9.52
CA ALA A 151 -5.53 -3.65 10.37
C ALA A 151 -5.32 -3.36 11.87
N GLU A 152 -4.18 -2.77 12.24
CA GLU A 152 -3.85 -2.39 13.61
C GLU A 152 -4.80 -1.32 14.14
N GLU A 153 -4.99 -0.22 13.41
CA GLU A 153 -5.87 0.88 13.81
C GLU A 153 -7.34 0.46 13.90
N LEU A 154 -7.77 -0.45 13.03
CA LEU A 154 -9.12 -1.01 13.10
C LEU A 154 -9.28 -1.92 14.32
N SER A 155 -8.30 -2.77 14.63
CA SER A 155 -8.33 -3.66 15.79
C SER A 155 -8.29 -2.91 17.11
N GLU A 156 -7.57 -1.78 17.16
CA GLU A 156 -7.46 -0.91 18.33
C GLU A 156 -8.63 0.09 18.46
N GLY A 157 -9.52 0.16 17.48
CA GLY A 157 -10.63 1.13 17.45
C GLY A 157 -10.19 2.59 17.23
N LYS A 158 -8.97 2.83 16.78
CA LYS A 158 -8.48 4.18 16.40
C LYS A 158 -9.12 4.67 15.11
N LEU A 159 -9.43 3.72 14.22
CA LEU A 159 -10.20 3.92 13.00
C LEU A 159 -11.37 2.95 12.96
N VAL A 160 -12.40 3.34 12.24
CA VAL A 160 -13.56 2.52 11.92
C VAL A 160 -13.80 2.56 10.41
N VAL A 161 -14.40 1.50 9.87
CA VAL A 161 -14.82 1.48 8.47
C VAL A 161 -16.07 2.35 8.33
N ALA A 162 -15.98 3.40 7.50
CA ALA A 162 -17.07 4.35 7.28
C ALA A 162 -18.21 3.71 6.47
N TRP A 163 -17.87 2.86 5.52
CA TRP A 163 -18.81 2.09 4.69
C TRP A 163 -18.19 0.74 4.36
N ASP A 164 -18.77 -0.35 4.89
CA ASP A 164 -18.19 -1.70 4.76
C ASP A 164 -18.52 -2.33 3.40
N HIS A 165 -17.83 -1.82 2.38
CA HIS A 165 -17.84 -2.41 1.06
C HIS A 165 -16.42 -2.32 0.47
N PRO A 166 -15.60 -3.35 0.70
CA PRO A 166 -14.26 -3.40 0.14
C PRO A 166 -14.32 -3.51 -1.38
N VAL A 167 -13.47 -2.77 -2.06
CA VAL A 167 -13.32 -2.81 -3.51
C VAL A 167 -11.88 -3.18 -3.83
N ALA A 168 -11.71 -4.15 -4.73
CA ALA A 168 -10.39 -4.51 -5.22
C ALA A 168 -9.75 -3.33 -5.96
N SER A 169 -8.50 -3.01 -5.62
CA SER A 169 -7.74 -1.99 -6.34
C SER A 169 -7.42 -2.43 -7.77
N ASN A 170 -7.37 -1.47 -8.69
CA ASN A 170 -6.97 -1.70 -10.07
C ASN A 170 -5.44 -1.81 -10.21
N GLY A 171 -4.86 -2.79 -9.55
CA GLY A 171 -3.42 -3.06 -9.55
C GLY A 171 -3.07 -4.13 -8.52
N ARG A 172 -1.80 -4.50 -8.48
CA ARG A 172 -1.26 -5.52 -7.59
C ARG A 172 0.08 -5.11 -7.03
N HIS A 173 0.49 -5.74 -5.95
CA HIS A 173 1.84 -5.61 -5.41
C HIS A 173 2.80 -6.53 -6.15
N PHE A 174 3.97 -6.00 -6.46
CA PHE A 174 5.05 -6.72 -7.14
C PHE A 174 6.37 -6.52 -6.40
N ILE A 175 7.25 -7.52 -6.52
CA ILE A 175 8.68 -7.36 -6.31
C ILE A 175 9.37 -7.40 -7.67
N ALA A 176 10.29 -6.46 -7.89
CA ALA A 176 11.06 -6.37 -9.13
C ALA A 176 12.56 -6.41 -8.85
N HIS A 177 13.33 -6.93 -9.80
CA HIS A 177 14.78 -6.83 -9.88
C HIS A 177 15.21 -6.66 -11.33
N ALA A 178 16.40 -6.15 -11.58
CA ALA A 178 16.92 -6.06 -12.96
C ALA A 178 16.98 -7.45 -13.60
N GLU A 179 16.63 -7.56 -14.89
CA GLU A 179 16.60 -8.84 -15.62
C GLU A 179 17.92 -9.62 -15.50
N HIS A 180 19.05 -8.92 -15.66
CA HIS A 180 20.39 -9.53 -15.58
C HIS A 180 20.81 -9.94 -14.15
N ALA A 181 20.02 -9.57 -13.13
CA ALA A 181 20.35 -9.82 -11.73
C ALA A 181 19.62 -11.04 -11.12
N ALA A 182 18.81 -11.75 -11.91
CA ALA A 182 18.02 -12.90 -11.45
C ALA A 182 18.87 -13.99 -10.75
N GLU A 183 20.08 -14.23 -11.27
CA GLU A 183 20.97 -15.27 -10.74
C GLU A 183 21.88 -14.79 -9.59
N VAL A 184 21.80 -13.52 -9.19
CA VAL A 184 22.57 -13.02 -8.05
C VAL A 184 22.08 -13.68 -6.76
N PRO A 185 22.93 -14.42 -6.02
CA PRO A 185 22.46 -15.29 -4.92
C PRO A 185 21.66 -14.57 -3.84
N LYS A 186 22.04 -13.35 -3.46
CA LYS A 186 21.31 -12.55 -2.45
C LYS A 186 19.91 -12.14 -2.93
N ILE A 187 19.77 -11.80 -4.23
CA ILE A 187 18.50 -11.40 -4.84
C ILE A 187 17.58 -12.61 -4.94
N ARG A 188 18.08 -13.72 -5.48
CA ARG A 188 17.34 -14.97 -5.59
C ARG A 188 16.85 -15.46 -4.24
N ALA A 189 17.71 -15.45 -3.21
CA ALA A 189 17.35 -15.87 -1.86
C ALA A 189 16.23 -15.00 -1.28
N PHE A 190 16.30 -13.68 -1.47
CA PHE A 190 15.30 -12.75 -0.95
C PHE A 190 13.97 -12.87 -1.70
N VAL A 191 13.99 -12.92 -3.03
CA VAL A 191 12.77 -13.08 -3.85
C VAL A 191 12.05 -14.39 -3.51
N GLN A 192 12.80 -15.49 -3.40
CA GLN A 192 12.23 -16.78 -3.01
C GLN A 192 11.61 -16.71 -1.61
N TRP A 193 12.30 -16.11 -0.65
CA TRP A 193 11.81 -15.97 0.72
C TRP A 193 10.53 -15.10 0.77
N ILE A 194 10.47 -13.98 0.03
CA ILE A 194 9.25 -13.17 -0.08
C ILE A 194 8.07 -13.98 -0.63
N ARG A 195 8.29 -14.76 -1.69
CA ARG A 195 7.24 -15.61 -2.27
C ARG A 195 6.71 -16.65 -1.27
N GLU A 196 7.59 -17.25 -0.46
CA GLU A 196 7.21 -18.17 0.59
C GLU A 196 6.32 -17.48 1.64
N ARG A 197 6.65 -16.26 2.08
CA ARG A 197 5.83 -15.48 3.04
C ARG A 197 4.46 -15.16 2.48
N VAL A 198 4.39 -14.72 1.24
CA VAL A 198 3.10 -14.45 0.57
C VAL A 198 2.24 -15.71 0.46
N ALA A 199 2.83 -16.86 0.12
CA ALA A 199 2.12 -18.13 0.01
C ALA A 199 1.59 -18.65 1.36
N GLU A 200 2.23 -18.30 2.47
CA GLU A 200 1.80 -18.66 3.82
C GLU A 200 0.67 -17.76 4.35
N GLY A 201 0.30 -16.70 3.60
CA GLY A 201 -0.75 -15.75 3.99
C GLY A 201 -0.29 -14.74 5.06
N ASP A 202 1.02 -14.63 5.21
CA ASP A 202 1.66 -13.69 6.12
C ASP A 202 1.63 -12.26 5.57
#